data_93a09df04afe38111a0a8b041ead03db
#
_entry.id   93a09df04afe38111a0a8b041ead03db
#
_cell.length_a   1.000
_cell.length_b   1.000
_cell.length_c   1.000
_cell.angle_alpha   90.00
_cell.angle_beta   90.00
_cell.angle_gamma   90.00
#
_symmetry.space_group_name_H-M   'P 1'
#
loop_
_entity.id
_entity.type
_entity.pdbx_description
1 polymer ?
#
loop_
_entity_poly.entity_id
_entity_poly.type
_entity_poly.pdbx_seq_one_letter_code
_entity_poly.pdbx_strand_id
1 'polypeptide(L)'
;MAPLGDEFCRQVWAYYKTHHFKNEDGTFNKTISPIVMERIAASFSFDMNNRETQLLDGLRVYPTTYLLPRKKYPRTEKTFAEHRIYGSWRKRKLSRQIDLKITHILHIIKYALFKR
;
A
#
# COMPACT_ATOMS: atom_id res chain seq x y z
N MET A 1 -6.99 -11.37 -6.76
CA MET A 1 -7.56 -12.19 -5.67
C MET A 1 -6.63 -13.37 -5.49
N ALA A 2 -6.16 -13.65 -4.29
CA ALA A 2 -5.32 -14.80 -4.03
C ALA A 2 -6.18 -16.06 -3.89
N PRO A 3 -5.79 -17.21 -4.43
CA PRO A 3 -6.47 -18.47 -4.18
C PRO A 3 -6.36 -18.88 -2.71
N LEU A 4 -7.28 -19.72 -2.25
CA LEU A 4 -7.22 -20.29 -0.90
C LEU A 4 -5.95 -21.14 -0.77
N GLY A 5 -5.14 -20.89 0.27
CA GLY A 5 -3.88 -21.60 0.50
C GLY A 5 -2.69 -21.07 -0.29
N ASP A 6 -2.80 -19.89 -0.88
CA ASP A 6 -1.70 -19.21 -1.58
C ASP A 6 -0.42 -19.16 -0.74
N GLU A 7 0.70 -19.59 -1.33
CA GLU A 7 1.98 -19.75 -0.63
C GLU A 7 2.55 -18.41 -0.15
N PHE A 8 2.42 -17.34 -0.93
CA PHE A 8 2.85 -16.01 -0.52
C PHE A 8 2.09 -15.56 0.75
N CYS A 9 0.77 -15.70 0.75
CA CYS A 9 -0.06 -15.37 1.90
C CYS A 9 0.30 -16.22 3.12
N ARG A 10 0.61 -17.50 2.92
CA ARG A 10 1.04 -18.42 3.99
C ARG A 10 2.36 -17.98 4.61
N GLN A 11 3.34 -17.57 3.81
CA GLN A 11 4.63 -17.07 4.29
C GLN A 11 4.50 -15.74 5.04
N VAL A 12 3.65 -14.81 4.55
CA VAL A 12 3.35 -13.56 5.26
C VAL A 12 2.72 -13.85 6.61
N TRP A 13 1.76 -14.77 6.67
CA TRP A 13 1.13 -15.19 7.92
C TRP A 13 2.12 -15.86 8.89
N ALA A 14 2.98 -16.76 8.39
CA ALA A 14 4.02 -17.42 9.18
C ALA A 14 5.00 -16.40 9.79
N TYR A 15 5.39 -15.38 9.03
CA TYR A 15 6.20 -14.29 9.55
C TYR A 15 5.53 -13.61 10.75
N TYR A 16 4.25 -13.23 10.65
CA TYR A 16 3.56 -12.55 11.75
C TYR A 16 3.22 -13.44 12.95
N LYS A 17 3.23 -14.74 12.80
CA LYS A 17 3.13 -15.66 13.94
C LYS A 17 4.35 -15.62 14.86
N THR A 18 5.52 -15.35 14.31
CA THR A 18 6.81 -15.34 15.03
C THR A 18 7.33 -13.94 15.33
N HIS A 19 6.81 -12.90 14.65
CA HIS A 19 7.25 -11.52 14.80
C HIS A 19 6.11 -10.67 15.32
N HIS A 20 6.05 -10.52 16.64
CA HIS A 20 5.02 -9.72 17.30
C HIS A 20 5.29 -8.22 17.18
N PHE A 21 4.24 -7.40 17.29
CA PHE A 21 4.36 -5.94 17.30
C PHE A 21 5.14 -5.44 18.53
N LYS A 22 4.93 -6.09 19.69
CA LYS A 22 5.68 -5.80 20.91
C LYS A 22 6.75 -6.89 21.12
N ASN A 23 8.01 -6.48 21.21
CA ASN A 23 9.14 -7.36 21.50
C ASN A 23 9.13 -7.78 22.99
N GLU A 24 9.87 -8.83 23.33
CA GLU A 24 10.00 -9.31 24.72
C GLU A 24 10.62 -8.26 25.65
N ASP A 25 11.51 -7.41 25.13
CA ASP A 25 12.12 -6.28 25.86
C ASP A 25 11.20 -5.08 26.06
N GLY A 26 9.93 -5.18 25.60
CA GLY A 26 8.92 -4.11 25.70
C GLY A 26 9.00 -3.07 24.60
N THR A 27 9.98 -3.11 23.70
CA THR A 27 10.07 -2.22 22.54
C THR A 27 9.06 -2.61 21.47
N PHE A 28 8.86 -1.74 20.46
CA PHE A 28 7.95 -2.01 19.35
C PHE A 28 8.69 -2.34 18.07
N ASN A 29 8.28 -3.42 17.42
CA ASN A 29 8.71 -3.75 16.08
C ASN A 29 8.13 -2.71 15.10
N LYS A 30 9.02 -1.91 14.51
CA LYS A 30 8.66 -0.84 13.58
C LYS A 30 8.70 -1.27 12.11
N THR A 31 8.91 -2.54 11.84
CA THR A 31 8.90 -3.08 10.47
C THR A 31 7.49 -3.00 9.91
N ILE A 32 7.31 -2.20 8.86
CA ILE A 32 6.01 -2.01 8.21
C ILE A 32 5.70 -3.15 7.26
N SER A 33 4.41 -3.50 7.14
CA SER A 33 3.94 -4.61 6.29
C SER A 33 4.47 -4.60 4.85
N PRO A 34 4.58 -3.47 4.13
CA PRO A 34 5.14 -3.47 2.79
C PRO A 34 6.58 -4.01 2.72
N ILE A 35 7.43 -3.74 3.72
CA ILE A 35 8.81 -4.25 3.77
C ILE A 35 8.82 -5.78 3.95
N VAL A 36 7.93 -6.29 4.80
CA VAL A 36 7.80 -7.75 4.98
C VAL A 36 7.34 -8.41 3.70
N MET A 37 6.31 -7.86 3.07
CA MET A 37 5.77 -8.36 1.81
C MET A 37 6.80 -8.32 0.68
N GLU A 38 7.58 -7.25 0.57
CA GLU A 38 8.66 -7.11 -0.41
C GLU A 38 9.72 -8.20 -0.26
N ARG A 39 10.19 -8.45 0.97
CA ARG A 39 11.18 -9.50 1.25
C ARG A 39 10.67 -10.89 0.87
N ILE A 40 9.41 -11.19 1.20
CA ILE A 40 8.80 -12.46 0.85
C ILE A 40 8.58 -12.55 -0.66
N ALA A 41 8.10 -11.47 -1.31
CA ALA A 41 7.89 -11.45 -2.75
C ALA A 41 9.19 -11.68 -3.54
N ALA A 42 10.32 -11.24 -3.03
CA ALA A 42 11.62 -11.47 -3.65
C ALA A 42 11.95 -12.98 -3.81
N SER A 43 11.49 -13.85 -2.89
CA SER A 43 11.66 -15.30 -3.02
C SER A 43 10.81 -15.92 -4.14
N PHE A 44 9.81 -15.20 -4.64
CA PHE A 44 8.97 -15.59 -5.79
C PHE A 44 9.41 -14.92 -7.10
N SER A 45 10.66 -14.43 -7.17
CA SER A 45 11.19 -13.71 -8.34
C SER A 45 10.41 -12.44 -8.71
N PHE A 46 9.81 -11.78 -7.72
CA PHE A 46 9.07 -10.53 -7.93
C PHE A 46 10.03 -9.40 -8.32
N ASP A 47 9.74 -8.73 -9.44
CA ASP A 47 10.45 -7.55 -9.90
C ASP A 47 9.75 -6.27 -9.44
N MET A 48 10.48 -5.41 -8.72
CA MET A 48 9.99 -4.11 -8.19
C MET A 48 9.85 -3.02 -9.25
N ASN A 49 9.87 -3.37 -10.54
CA ASN A 49 9.82 -2.41 -11.65
C ASN A 49 8.52 -1.58 -11.72
N ASN A 50 7.42 -2.07 -11.17
CA ASN A 50 6.10 -1.44 -11.17
C ASN A 50 5.55 -1.10 -12.57
N ARG A 51 5.98 -1.80 -13.61
CA ARG A 51 5.59 -1.53 -15.01
C ARG A 51 4.40 -2.35 -15.45
N GLU A 52 4.38 -3.61 -15.05
CA GLU A 52 3.40 -4.59 -15.51
C GLU A 52 2.83 -5.44 -14.38
N THR A 53 1.74 -6.12 -14.66
CA THR A 53 1.16 -7.10 -13.76
C THR A 53 2.04 -8.34 -13.71
N GLN A 54 2.38 -8.79 -12.52
CA GLN A 54 3.19 -9.99 -12.31
C GLN A 54 2.37 -11.10 -11.66
N LEU A 55 2.70 -12.34 -11.97
CA LEU A 55 2.09 -13.53 -11.39
C LEU A 55 3.13 -14.19 -10.47
N LEU A 56 2.82 -14.30 -9.19
CA LEU A 56 3.64 -14.96 -8.18
C LEU A 56 2.90 -16.21 -7.70
N ASP A 57 3.23 -17.36 -8.24
CA ASP A 57 2.64 -18.66 -7.85
C ASP A 57 1.10 -18.61 -7.68
N GLY A 58 0.41 -18.03 -8.67
CA GLY A 58 -1.05 -17.85 -8.66
C GLY A 58 -1.54 -16.51 -8.09
N LEU A 59 -0.74 -15.80 -7.29
CA LEU A 59 -1.06 -14.47 -6.83
C LEU A 59 -0.75 -13.43 -7.91
N ARG A 60 -1.76 -12.64 -8.27
CA ARG A 60 -1.59 -11.54 -9.24
C ARG A 60 -1.29 -10.22 -8.54
N VAL A 61 -0.12 -9.64 -8.83
CA VAL A 61 0.30 -8.34 -8.30
C VAL A 61 0.21 -7.29 -9.40
N TYR A 62 -0.53 -6.23 -9.16
CA TYR A 62 -0.78 -5.16 -10.11
C TYR A 62 0.15 -3.96 -9.86
N PRO A 63 0.56 -3.24 -10.93
CA PRO A 63 1.25 -1.97 -10.79
C PRO A 63 0.45 -0.94 -9.97
N THR A 64 1.13 0.00 -9.35
CA THR A 64 0.52 1.05 -8.52
C THR A 64 -0.53 1.89 -9.23
N THR A 65 -0.47 2.00 -10.56
CA THR A 65 -1.46 2.72 -11.38
C THR A 65 -2.88 2.18 -11.24
N TYR A 66 -3.04 0.93 -10.85
CA TYR A 66 -4.36 0.31 -10.64
C TYR A 66 -5.05 0.77 -9.35
N LEU A 67 -4.28 0.98 -8.26
CA LEU A 67 -4.81 1.25 -6.92
C LEU A 67 -4.26 2.53 -6.28
N LEU A 68 -3.12 3.01 -6.75
CA LEU A 68 -2.39 4.09 -6.11
C LEU A 68 -1.76 5.02 -7.16
N PRO A 69 -2.57 5.71 -7.99
CA PRO A 69 -2.02 6.65 -8.94
C PRO A 69 -1.28 7.78 -8.22
N ARG A 70 -0.13 8.16 -8.74
CA ARG A 70 0.72 9.24 -8.23
C ARG A 70 1.20 10.10 -9.39
N LYS A 71 1.81 11.26 -9.09
CA LYS A 71 2.39 12.12 -10.13
C LYS A 71 3.32 11.37 -11.09
N LYS A 72 4.15 10.44 -10.57
CA LYS A 72 5.04 9.59 -11.38
C LYS A 72 4.29 8.47 -12.13
N TYR A 73 3.16 8.02 -11.58
CA TYR A 73 2.32 6.97 -12.13
C TYR A 73 0.88 7.48 -12.19
N PRO A 74 0.51 8.27 -13.23
CA PRO A 74 -0.79 8.94 -13.29
C PRO A 74 -1.94 7.94 -13.45
N ARG A 75 -3.15 8.43 -13.26
CA ARG A 75 -4.36 7.67 -13.57
C ARG A 75 -4.36 7.21 -15.01
N THR A 76 -4.85 5.99 -15.20
CA THR A 76 -5.12 5.40 -16.51
C THR A 76 -6.54 4.83 -16.52
N GLU A 77 -7.03 4.37 -17.66
CA GLU A 77 -8.31 3.67 -17.76
C GLU A 77 -8.38 2.41 -16.90
N LYS A 78 -7.22 1.83 -16.57
CA LYS A 78 -7.09 0.65 -15.71
C LYS A 78 -7.14 0.99 -14.22
N THR A 79 -7.18 2.27 -13.83
CA THR A 79 -7.23 2.69 -12.43
C THR A 79 -8.65 2.53 -11.90
N PHE A 80 -8.88 1.57 -11.02
CA PHE A 80 -10.21 1.29 -10.46
C PHE A 80 -10.39 1.77 -9.02
N ALA A 81 -9.30 2.12 -8.31
CA ALA A 81 -9.36 2.68 -6.96
C ALA A 81 -8.22 3.66 -6.70
N GLU A 82 -8.39 4.50 -5.70
CA GLU A 82 -7.35 5.43 -5.25
C GLU A 82 -7.15 5.32 -3.75
N HIS A 83 -5.98 4.83 -3.36
CA HIS A 83 -5.60 4.76 -1.96
C HIS A 83 -5.10 6.13 -1.47
N ARG A 84 -5.90 6.80 -0.65
CA ARG A 84 -5.53 8.08 -0.03
C ARG A 84 -4.66 7.83 1.20
N ILE A 85 -3.35 8.03 1.05
CA ILE A 85 -2.37 7.78 2.11
C ILE A 85 -2.43 8.92 3.14
N TYR A 86 -3.42 8.94 4.00
CA TYR A 86 -3.51 9.96 5.05
C TYR A 86 -2.49 9.71 6.17
N GLY A 87 -2.18 8.45 6.52
CA GLY A 87 -1.23 8.06 7.57
C GLY A 87 -1.53 8.79 8.88
N SER A 88 -2.78 8.78 9.32
CA SER A 88 -3.29 9.51 10.50
C SER A 88 -2.54 9.16 11.78
N TRP A 89 -1.96 7.98 11.86
CA TRP A 89 -1.15 7.50 12.99
C TRP A 89 0.28 8.09 13.05
N ARG A 90 0.73 8.81 12.01
CA ARG A 90 2.07 9.40 11.99
C ARG A 90 2.03 10.81 12.57
N LYS A 91 2.91 11.11 13.53
CA LYS A 91 3.17 12.49 13.97
C LYS A 91 3.74 13.25 12.75
N ARG A 92 3.06 14.31 12.32
CA ARG A 92 3.45 15.12 11.17
C ARG A 92 3.77 16.53 11.61
N LYS A 93 4.69 17.19 10.91
CA LYS A 93 4.93 18.63 11.08
C LYS A 93 3.63 19.39 10.79
N LEU A 94 3.39 20.49 11.51
CA LEU A 94 2.15 21.28 11.39
C LEU A 94 1.88 21.74 9.96
N SER A 95 2.91 22.19 9.24
CA SER A 95 2.81 22.55 7.82
C SER A 95 2.19 21.44 6.97
N ARG A 96 2.64 20.19 7.18
CA ARG A 96 2.11 19.05 6.44
C ARG A 96 0.66 18.70 6.80
N GLN A 97 0.25 18.96 8.04
CA GLN A 97 -1.14 18.79 8.47
C GLN A 97 -2.07 19.81 7.79
N ILE A 98 -1.60 21.05 7.67
CA ILE A 98 -2.33 22.14 6.98
C ILE A 98 -2.48 21.79 5.50
N ASP A 99 -1.39 21.41 4.80
CA ASP A 99 -1.44 21.02 3.39
C ASP A 99 -2.45 19.91 3.14
N LEU A 100 -2.50 18.89 4.00
CA LEU A 100 -3.44 17.79 3.85
C LEU A 100 -4.90 18.22 4.04
N LYS A 101 -5.17 19.12 5.00
CA LYS A 101 -6.51 19.68 5.22
C LYS A 101 -6.95 20.50 4.00
N ILE A 102 -6.09 21.37 3.49
CA ILE A 102 -6.38 22.18 2.30
C ILE A 102 -6.65 21.27 1.09
N THR A 103 -5.80 20.28 0.85
CA THR A 103 -5.98 19.33 -0.26
C THR A 103 -7.29 18.56 -0.13
N HIS A 104 -7.68 18.19 1.08
CA HIS A 104 -8.95 17.51 1.35
C HIS A 104 -10.15 18.41 1.03
N ILE A 105 -10.13 19.67 1.48
CA ILE A 105 -11.19 20.66 1.21
C ILE A 105 -11.30 20.91 -0.30
N LEU A 106 -10.19 21.14 -0.98
CA LEU A 106 -10.17 21.34 -2.44
C LEU A 106 -10.75 20.13 -3.19
N HIS A 107 -10.49 18.93 -2.70
CA HIS A 107 -11.05 17.72 -3.30
C HIS A 107 -12.56 17.62 -3.11
N ILE A 108 -13.08 17.97 -1.91
CA ILE A 108 -14.54 18.02 -1.65
C ILE A 108 -15.21 19.03 -2.58
N ILE A 109 -14.64 20.24 -2.69
CA ILE A 109 -15.15 21.30 -3.56
C ILE A 109 -15.17 20.81 -5.02
N LYS A 110 -14.05 20.26 -5.48
CA LYS A 110 -13.97 19.72 -6.84
C LYS A 110 -15.04 18.65 -7.09
N TYR A 111 -15.21 17.72 -6.16
CA TYR A 111 -16.21 16.66 -6.28
C TYR A 111 -17.63 17.21 -6.28
N ALA A 112 -17.94 18.21 -5.45
CA ALA A 112 -19.25 18.85 -5.40
C ALA A 112 -19.57 19.63 -6.69
N LEU A 113 -18.58 20.29 -7.31
CA LEU A 113 -18.76 21.08 -8.53
C LEU A 113 -18.86 20.23 -9.81
N PHE A 114 -18.20 19.07 -9.85
CA PHE A 114 -18.16 18.20 -11.04
C PHE A 114 -19.11 17.00 -10.98
N LYS A 115 -19.97 16.93 -9.99
CA LYS A 115 -21.03 15.91 -9.88
C LYS A 115 -22.36 16.38 -10.53
N ARG A 116 -22.25 17.13 -11.63
CA ARG A 116 -23.38 17.42 -12.52
C ARG A 116 -23.24 16.66 -13.82
#